data_4f544d974b6b05f2347306e63dd3712d
#
_entry.id   4f544d974b6b05f2347306e63dd3712d
#
_cell.length_a   1.000
_cell.length_b   1.000
_cell.length_c   1.000
_cell.angle_alpha   90.00
_cell.angle_beta   90.00
_cell.angle_gamma   90.00
#
_symmetry.space_group_name_H-M   'P 1'
#
loop_
_entity.id
_entity.type
_entity.pdbx_description
1 polymer ?
#
loop_
_entity_poly.entity_id
_entity_poly.type
_entity_poly.pdbx_seq_one_letter_code
_entity_poly.pdbx_strand_id
1 'polypeptide(L)'
;MVRDWPNLPTMLLDDIAGRLLLYDVAEYIRLRAACKEWRNCTDDPRAGGGLDCRFRPRRWIMLSNRTEGDGRCFLNLSTGASACIDLPELSRHHLETSTEGLLLLRGKASHAVRLFNPLTRAFTNLPSITPDHGRAYIVWTGLLESSERLIYAGISEETSPASVVLLMIDRGRAIVYAKPGDQRWAVVEHDEIGRPNSYASYRLSS
;
A
#
# COMPACT_ATOMS: atom_id res chain seq x y z
N MET A 1 38.91 18.19 16.13
CA MET A 1 38.62 16.96 15.33
C MET A 1 37.36 17.20 14.52
N VAL A 2 37.49 17.29 13.20
CA VAL A 2 36.33 17.31 12.30
C VAL A 2 35.80 15.90 12.30
N ARG A 3 34.57 15.72 12.72
CA ARG A 3 33.88 14.39 12.65
C ARG A 3 33.56 14.12 11.20
N ASP A 4 34.13 13.05 10.64
CA ASP A 4 33.95 12.64 9.25
C ASP A 4 32.69 11.76 9.13
N TRP A 5 31.53 12.38 9.30
CA TRP A 5 30.22 11.71 9.24
C TRP A 5 29.93 11.01 7.90
N PRO A 6 30.30 11.57 6.74
CA PRO A 6 30.08 10.89 5.46
C PRO A 6 30.79 9.54 5.35
N ASN A 7 31.93 9.37 5.99
CA ASN A 7 32.76 8.15 5.96
C ASN A 7 32.53 7.25 7.17
N LEU A 8 31.30 7.13 7.65
CA LEU A 8 30.95 6.13 8.66
C LEU A 8 31.26 4.72 8.15
N PRO A 9 31.81 3.82 8.98
CA PRO A 9 31.93 2.40 8.63
C PRO A 9 30.57 1.84 8.23
N THR A 10 30.53 1.09 7.13
CA THR A 10 29.29 0.54 6.56
C THR A 10 28.47 -0.24 7.59
N MET A 11 29.12 -1.04 8.44
CA MET A 11 28.45 -1.80 9.50
C MET A 11 27.69 -0.89 10.49
N LEU A 12 28.26 0.25 10.85
CA LEU A 12 27.58 1.21 11.74
C LEU A 12 26.43 1.89 11.04
N LEU A 13 26.61 2.22 9.77
CA LEU A 13 25.55 2.82 8.97
C LEU A 13 24.38 1.84 8.81
N ASP A 14 24.67 0.58 8.54
CA ASP A 14 23.64 -0.48 8.42
C ASP A 14 22.87 -0.68 9.72
N ASP A 15 23.54 -0.67 10.87
CA ASP A 15 22.89 -0.77 12.19
C ASP A 15 21.98 0.46 12.45
N ILE A 16 22.48 1.65 12.18
CA ILE A 16 21.69 2.89 12.33
C ILE A 16 20.49 2.87 11.38
N ALA A 17 20.72 2.56 10.12
CA ALA A 17 19.69 2.49 9.09
C ALA A 17 18.61 1.44 9.43
N GLY A 18 19.03 0.27 9.88
CA GLY A 18 18.13 -0.79 10.32
C GLY A 18 17.27 -0.38 11.53
N ARG A 19 17.86 0.27 12.52
CA ARG A 19 17.10 0.79 13.68
C ARG A 19 16.10 1.87 13.30
N LEU A 20 16.49 2.80 12.43
CA LEU A 20 15.58 3.83 11.94
C LEU A 20 14.42 3.21 11.16
N LEU A 21 14.70 2.20 10.32
CA LEU A 21 13.68 1.50 9.56
C LEU A 21 12.70 0.74 10.44
N LEU A 22 13.17 0.12 11.52
CA LEU A 22 12.31 -0.52 12.53
C LEU A 22 11.43 0.50 13.26
N TYR A 23 11.97 1.71 13.47
CA TYR A 23 11.23 2.79 14.12
C TYR A 23 10.20 3.42 13.17
N ASP A 24 10.64 3.92 12.01
CA ASP A 24 9.78 4.53 10.99
C ASP A 24 10.51 4.62 9.64
N VAL A 25 9.86 4.17 8.58
CA VAL A 25 10.38 4.30 7.21
C VAL A 25 10.66 5.76 6.82
N ALA A 26 9.92 6.74 7.35
CA ALA A 26 10.18 8.15 7.09
C ALA A 26 11.56 8.58 7.62
N GLU A 27 11.97 8.07 8.78
CA GLU A 27 13.29 8.37 9.35
C GLU A 27 14.40 7.74 8.52
N TYR A 28 14.20 6.54 8.03
CA TYR A 28 15.12 5.91 7.10
C TYR A 28 15.29 6.72 5.80
N ILE A 29 14.20 7.22 5.24
CA ILE A 29 14.24 8.08 4.05
C ILE A 29 14.99 9.37 4.34
N ARG A 30 14.82 9.97 5.52
CA ARG A 30 15.57 11.16 5.96
C ARG A 30 17.06 10.89 6.08
N LEU A 31 17.45 9.75 6.65
CA LEU A 31 18.85 9.32 6.69
C LEU A 31 19.46 9.30 5.27
N ARG A 32 18.78 8.66 4.32
CA ARG A 32 19.22 8.59 2.93
C ARG A 32 19.25 9.94 2.22
N ALA A 33 18.41 10.87 2.64
CA ALA A 33 18.37 12.22 2.09
C ALA A 33 19.50 13.12 2.63
N ALA A 34 20.02 12.83 3.82
CA ALA A 34 21.01 13.65 4.48
C ALA A 34 22.41 13.58 3.83
N CYS A 35 22.79 12.42 3.28
CA CYS A 35 24.12 12.22 2.71
C CYS A 35 24.07 11.29 1.48
N LYS A 36 24.84 11.65 0.44
CA LYS A 36 24.91 10.85 -0.78
C LYS A 36 25.60 9.50 -0.54
N GLU A 37 26.65 9.50 0.25
CA GLU A 37 27.40 8.31 0.63
C GLU A 37 26.50 7.33 1.39
N TRP A 38 25.75 7.82 2.36
CA TRP A 38 24.78 7.00 3.10
C TRP A 38 23.67 6.42 2.22
N ARG A 39 23.20 7.21 1.25
CA ARG A 39 22.23 6.74 0.27
C ARG A 39 22.77 5.61 -0.59
N ASN A 40 24.03 5.70 -1.00
CA ASN A 40 24.67 4.69 -1.84
C ASN A 40 24.95 3.38 -1.10
N CYS A 41 25.17 3.46 0.21
CA CYS A 41 25.50 2.31 1.06
C CYS A 41 24.24 1.65 1.70
N THR A 42 23.05 2.18 1.49
CA THR A 42 21.81 1.66 2.08
C THR A 42 20.82 1.23 1.00
N ASP A 43 19.95 0.27 1.32
CA ASP A 43 18.96 -0.26 0.38
C ASP A 43 18.06 0.83 -0.19
N ASP A 44 17.80 0.78 -1.49
CA ASP A 44 16.87 1.71 -2.11
C ASP A 44 15.41 1.24 -1.88
N PRO A 45 14.58 2.03 -1.17
CA PRO A 45 13.19 1.69 -0.93
C PRO A 45 12.33 1.55 -2.20
N ARG A 46 12.85 1.99 -3.34
CA ARG A 46 12.20 1.87 -4.65
C ARG A 46 12.59 0.59 -5.38
N ALA A 47 13.69 -0.04 -4.98
CA ALA A 47 14.09 -1.32 -5.53
C ALA A 47 13.02 -2.38 -5.22
N GLY A 48 12.78 -3.31 -6.13
CA GLY A 48 11.79 -4.38 -5.90
C GLY A 48 10.32 -3.95 -6.01
N GLY A 49 10.02 -2.78 -6.61
CA GLY A 49 8.65 -2.41 -6.97
C GLY A 49 7.74 -2.00 -5.80
N GLY A 50 8.31 -1.60 -4.65
CA GLY A 50 7.54 -0.97 -3.57
C GLY A 50 6.75 -1.92 -2.66
N LEU A 51 6.82 -3.24 -2.85
CA LEU A 51 6.16 -4.23 -1.98
C LEU A 51 7.05 -4.77 -0.86
N ASP A 52 8.33 -4.41 -0.81
CA ASP A 52 9.18 -4.80 0.30
C ASP A 52 8.57 -4.34 1.62
N CYS A 53 8.26 -5.31 2.48
CA CYS A 53 7.56 -5.07 3.75
C CYS A 53 8.29 -4.11 4.67
N ARG A 54 9.62 -4.02 4.56
CA ARG A 54 10.46 -3.12 5.36
C ARG A 54 10.15 -1.65 5.08
N PHE A 55 9.77 -1.31 3.85
CA PHE A 55 9.57 0.07 3.40
C PHE A 55 8.11 0.48 3.32
N ARG A 56 7.18 -0.37 3.76
CA ARG A 56 5.76 0.00 3.82
C ARG A 56 5.49 0.96 4.98
N PRO A 57 4.78 2.05 4.76
CA PRO A 57 4.49 3.04 5.81
C PRO A 57 3.33 2.59 6.72
N ARG A 58 3.43 1.40 7.31
CA ARG A 58 2.36 0.72 8.08
C ARG A 58 1.80 1.54 9.24
N ARG A 59 2.57 2.48 9.77
CA ARG A 59 2.19 3.34 10.89
C ARG A 59 1.55 4.66 10.44
N TRP A 60 1.51 4.89 9.13
CA TRP A 60 0.99 6.12 8.57
C TRP A 60 -0.40 5.89 7.97
N ILE A 61 -1.36 6.71 8.40
CA ILE A 61 -2.70 6.75 7.82
C ILE A 61 -2.89 8.07 7.08
N MET A 62 -3.53 8.01 5.93
CA MET A 62 -3.91 9.21 5.20
C MET A 62 -5.16 9.81 5.85
N LEU A 63 -5.11 11.10 6.16
CA LEU A 63 -6.25 11.84 6.67
C LEU A 63 -7.18 12.23 5.52
N SER A 64 -8.48 12.27 5.80
CA SER A 64 -9.49 12.63 4.79
C SER A 64 -9.46 14.11 4.39
N ASN A 65 -8.81 14.96 5.18
CA ASN A 65 -8.74 16.39 4.91
C ASN A 65 -7.90 16.64 3.66
N ARG A 66 -8.55 17.23 2.67
CA ARG A 66 -7.89 17.78 1.49
C ARG A 66 -7.30 19.14 1.89
N THR A 67 -6.02 19.31 1.68
CA THR A 67 -5.42 20.63 1.58
C THR A 67 -5.80 21.25 0.23
N GLU A 68 -5.66 22.54 0.07
CA GLU A 68 -5.81 23.17 -1.25
C GLU A 68 -4.80 22.52 -2.21
N GLY A 69 -5.30 21.99 -3.35
CA GLY A 69 -4.49 21.27 -4.34
C GLY A 69 -4.43 19.75 -4.15
N ASP A 70 -3.34 19.14 -4.65
CA ASP A 70 -3.10 17.69 -4.63
C ASP A 70 -2.47 17.19 -3.33
N GLY A 71 -2.28 18.07 -2.34
CA GLY A 71 -1.70 17.73 -1.04
C GLY A 71 -2.58 16.78 -0.23
N ARG A 72 -1.93 15.82 0.44
CA ARG A 72 -2.58 14.91 1.40
C ARG A 72 -1.78 14.89 2.69
N CYS A 73 -2.49 14.95 3.80
CA CYS A 73 -1.88 14.86 5.11
C CYS A 73 -1.96 13.43 5.63
N PHE A 74 -0.88 13.00 6.24
CA PHE A 74 -0.71 11.69 6.84
C PHE A 74 -0.39 11.86 8.32
N LEU A 75 -0.88 10.94 9.14
CA LEU A 75 -0.63 10.88 10.57
C LEU A 75 0.08 9.56 10.89
N ASN A 76 1.20 9.65 11.60
CA ASN A 76 1.85 8.49 12.17
C ASN A 76 1.18 8.11 13.48
N LEU A 77 0.55 6.95 13.54
CA LEU A 77 -0.20 6.48 14.72
C LEU A 77 0.68 6.16 15.93
N SER A 78 1.97 5.92 15.72
CA SER A 78 2.89 5.59 16.81
C SER A 78 3.50 6.81 17.49
N THR A 79 3.75 7.86 16.69
CA THR A 79 4.46 9.06 17.18
C THR A 79 3.56 10.29 17.28
N GLY A 80 2.37 10.27 16.67
CA GLY A 80 1.51 11.44 16.53
C GLY A 80 2.06 12.47 15.52
N ALA A 81 3.19 12.19 14.86
CA ALA A 81 3.75 13.09 13.86
C ALA A 81 2.84 13.17 12.63
N SER A 82 2.68 14.37 12.08
CA SER A 82 1.95 14.58 10.83
C SER A 82 2.88 15.06 9.73
N ALA A 83 2.57 14.68 8.49
CA ALA A 83 3.27 15.12 7.29
C ALA A 83 2.26 15.37 6.19
N CYS A 84 2.33 16.53 5.53
CA CYS A 84 1.54 16.80 4.33
C CYS A 84 2.45 16.63 3.10
N ILE A 85 2.03 15.79 2.18
CA ILE A 85 2.78 15.37 1.00
C ILE A 85 1.97 15.78 -0.22
N ASP A 86 2.61 16.44 -1.17
CA ASP A 86 2.00 16.72 -2.46
C ASP A 86 2.02 15.44 -3.31
N LEU A 87 0.84 15.01 -3.77
CA LEU A 87 0.63 13.77 -4.52
C LEU A 87 -0.03 14.06 -5.87
N PRO A 88 0.71 14.64 -6.84
CA PRO A 88 0.17 14.94 -8.16
C PRO A 88 -0.30 13.67 -8.89
N GLU A 89 0.15 12.50 -8.45
CA GLU A 89 -0.29 11.20 -8.98
C GLU A 89 -1.81 11.01 -8.83
N LEU A 90 -2.41 11.58 -7.80
CA LEU A 90 -3.86 11.47 -7.54
C LEU A 90 -4.71 12.24 -8.55
N SER A 91 -4.15 13.22 -9.27
CA SER A 91 -4.87 13.94 -10.32
C SER A 91 -5.32 13.02 -11.46
N ARG A 92 -4.53 11.98 -11.77
CA ARG A 92 -4.76 11.02 -12.86
C ARG A 92 -5.30 9.67 -12.39
N HIS A 93 -5.49 9.49 -11.09
CA HIS A 93 -5.94 8.24 -10.50
C HIS A 93 -7.15 8.45 -9.59
N HIS A 94 -7.97 7.43 -9.49
CA HIS A 94 -8.91 7.27 -8.39
C HIS A 94 -8.19 6.58 -7.24
N LEU A 95 -8.32 7.10 -6.03
CA LEU A 95 -7.92 6.43 -4.82
C LEU A 95 -9.05 5.50 -4.42
N GLU A 96 -8.81 4.20 -4.47
CA GLU A 96 -9.81 3.19 -4.15
C GLU A 96 -9.80 2.85 -2.64
N THR A 97 -8.63 2.58 -2.09
CA THR A 97 -8.45 2.27 -0.66
C THR A 97 -6.98 2.40 -0.26
N SER A 98 -6.68 2.13 1.00
CA SER A 98 -5.30 2.03 1.48
C SER A 98 -5.10 0.76 2.29
N THR A 99 -3.89 0.21 2.25
CA THR A 99 -3.48 -0.96 3.03
C THR A 99 -2.02 -0.82 3.44
N GLU A 100 -1.71 -1.06 4.71
CA GLU A 100 -0.34 -0.97 5.24
C GLU A 100 0.38 0.36 4.91
N GLY A 101 -0.37 1.45 4.79
CA GLY A 101 0.12 2.77 4.40
C GLY A 101 0.35 2.95 2.90
N LEU A 102 0.17 1.91 2.08
CA LEU A 102 0.16 2.00 0.63
C LEU A 102 -1.22 2.44 0.14
N LEU A 103 -1.24 3.18 -0.95
CA LEU A 103 -2.47 3.64 -1.59
C LEU A 103 -2.78 2.75 -2.82
N LEU A 104 -3.98 2.20 -2.88
CA LEU A 104 -4.47 1.50 -4.06
C LEU A 104 -5.06 2.51 -5.02
N LEU A 105 -4.44 2.65 -6.17
CA LEU A 105 -4.80 3.63 -7.19
C LEU A 105 -5.29 2.93 -8.46
N ARG A 106 -6.33 3.49 -9.06
CA ARG A 106 -6.82 3.07 -10.38
C ARG A 106 -6.74 4.25 -11.35
N GLY A 107 -6.10 4.04 -12.50
CA GLY A 107 -5.98 5.05 -13.54
C GLY A 107 -7.34 5.45 -14.10
N LYS A 108 -7.61 6.76 -14.19
CA LYS A 108 -8.89 7.30 -14.70
C LYS A 108 -9.17 6.91 -16.14
N ALA A 109 -8.14 6.89 -16.98
CA ALA A 109 -8.27 6.59 -18.40
C ALA A 109 -7.87 5.14 -18.75
N SER A 110 -6.85 4.59 -18.06
CA SER A 110 -6.25 3.30 -18.41
C SER A 110 -6.84 2.13 -17.64
N HIS A 111 -7.61 2.39 -16.57
CA HIS A 111 -8.08 1.38 -15.63
C HIS A 111 -6.95 0.51 -15.03
N ALA A 112 -5.69 0.93 -15.20
CA ALA A 112 -4.54 0.27 -14.61
C ALA A 112 -4.60 0.39 -13.08
N VAL A 113 -4.39 -0.72 -12.39
CA VAL A 113 -4.37 -0.76 -10.93
C VAL A 113 -2.94 -0.75 -10.43
N ARG A 114 -2.67 0.05 -9.42
CA ARG A 114 -1.34 0.22 -8.86
C ARG A 114 -1.40 0.36 -7.35
N LEU A 115 -0.45 -0.24 -6.66
CA LEU A 115 -0.12 0.17 -5.30
C LEU A 115 0.94 1.27 -5.35
N PHE A 116 0.73 2.29 -4.56
CA PHE A 116 1.61 3.44 -4.49
C PHE A 116 2.05 3.69 -3.05
N ASN A 117 3.35 3.78 -2.86
CA ASN A 117 3.91 4.15 -1.57
C ASN A 117 4.10 5.68 -1.54
N PRO A 118 3.33 6.43 -0.75
CA PRO A 118 3.39 7.89 -0.76
C PRO A 118 4.70 8.46 -0.23
N LEU A 119 5.42 7.73 0.65
CA LEU A 119 6.68 8.21 1.21
C LEU A 119 7.87 7.96 0.29
N THR A 120 7.92 6.81 -0.38
CA THR A 120 9.03 6.44 -1.28
C THR A 120 8.76 6.80 -2.74
N ARG A 121 7.51 7.07 -3.10
CA ARG A 121 6.99 7.26 -4.46
C ARG A 121 7.17 6.04 -5.37
N ALA A 122 7.32 4.87 -4.77
CA ALA A 122 7.38 3.62 -5.51
C ALA A 122 6.00 3.17 -5.95
N PHE A 123 5.92 2.62 -7.18
CA PHE A 123 4.72 2.01 -7.72
C PHE A 123 4.91 0.51 -7.90
N THR A 124 3.90 -0.26 -7.56
CA THR A 124 3.75 -1.66 -7.94
C THR A 124 2.59 -1.77 -8.91
N ASN A 125 2.85 -2.25 -10.12
CA ASN A 125 1.80 -2.47 -11.10
C ASN A 125 1.10 -3.79 -10.83
N LEU A 126 -0.22 -3.76 -10.90
CA LEU A 126 -1.12 -4.90 -10.83
C LEU A 126 -1.86 -5.02 -12.17
N PRO A 127 -2.54 -6.14 -12.45
CA PRO A 127 -3.32 -6.26 -13.67
C PRO A 127 -4.33 -5.12 -13.80
N SER A 128 -4.52 -4.63 -15.03
CA SER A 128 -5.57 -3.67 -15.31
C SER A 128 -6.94 -4.31 -15.19
N ILE A 129 -7.97 -3.49 -15.03
CA ILE A 129 -9.34 -3.95 -14.97
C ILE A 129 -10.00 -3.65 -16.32
N THR A 130 -10.03 -4.64 -17.19
CA THR A 130 -10.55 -4.51 -18.55
C THR A 130 -11.67 -5.52 -18.79
N PRO A 131 -12.58 -5.26 -19.76
CA PRO A 131 -13.65 -6.21 -20.12
C PRO A 131 -13.15 -7.62 -20.44
N ASP A 132 -11.92 -7.74 -20.97
CA ASP A 132 -11.31 -9.02 -21.31
C ASP A 132 -11.00 -9.90 -20.08
N HIS A 133 -11.09 -9.34 -18.88
CA HIS A 133 -10.86 -10.06 -17.63
C HIS A 133 -12.10 -10.80 -17.10
N GLY A 134 -13.16 -10.89 -17.89
CA GLY A 134 -14.32 -11.73 -17.60
C GLY A 134 -14.95 -11.40 -16.24
N ARG A 135 -15.07 -12.41 -15.38
CA ARG A 135 -15.77 -12.29 -14.09
C ARG A 135 -15.16 -11.26 -13.14
N ALA A 136 -13.83 -11.14 -13.12
CA ALA A 136 -13.16 -10.13 -12.30
C ALA A 136 -13.55 -8.70 -12.72
N TYR A 137 -13.72 -8.45 -14.01
CA TYR A 137 -14.21 -7.18 -14.51
C TYR A 137 -15.64 -6.90 -14.07
N ILE A 138 -16.53 -7.89 -14.19
CA ILE A 138 -17.95 -7.75 -13.77
C ILE A 138 -18.04 -7.44 -12.28
N VAL A 139 -17.28 -8.15 -11.47
CA VAL A 139 -17.20 -7.92 -10.03
C VAL A 139 -16.74 -6.49 -9.75
N TRP A 140 -15.67 -6.06 -10.39
CA TRP A 140 -15.10 -4.74 -10.18
C TRP A 140 -16.00 -3.61 -10.67
N THR A 141 -16.61 -3.72 -11.84
CA THR A 141 -17.52 -2.69 -12.36
C THR A 141 -18.80 -2.60 -11.56
N GLY A 142 -19.37 -3.72 -11.13
CA GLY A 142 -20.52 -3.74 -10.24
C GLY A 142 -20.29 -2.98 -8.94
N LEU A 143 -19.04 -2.97 -8.43
CA LEU A 143 -18.67 -2.18 -7.26
C LEU A 143 -18.49 -0.69 -7.55
N LEU A 144 -17.97 -0.37 -8.72
CA LEU A 144 -17.78 1.04 -9.12
C LEU A 144 -19.12 1.75 -9.31
N GLU A 145 -20.16 1.02 -9.66
CA GLU A 145 -21.51 1.53 -9.88
C GLU A 145 -22.37 1.56 -8.61
N SER A 146 -22.00 0.77 -7.58
CA SER A 146 -22.72 0.77 -6.31
C SER A 146 -22.39 1.99 -5.46
N SER A 147 -23.40 2.54 -4.80
CA SER A 147 -23.24 3.64 -3.84
C SER A 147 -22.55 3.23 -2.53
N GLU A 148 -22.49 1.93 -2.25
CA GLU A 148 -21.87 1.34 -1.05
C GLU A 148 -20.51 0.73 -1.38
N ARG A 149 -19.50 1.60 -1.55
CA ARG A 149 -18.13 1.20 -1.85
C ARG A 149 -17.36 0.92 -0.55
N LEU A 150 -17.26 -0.33 -0.18
CA LEU A 150 -16.26 -0.76 0.79
C LEU A 150 -15.30 -1.72 0.08
N ILE A 151 -14.20 -1.17 -0.45
CA ILE A 151 -13.09 -1.98 -0.97
C ILE A 151 -12.06 -2.10 0.15
N TYR A 152 -11.82 -3.31 0.61
CA TYR A 152 -10.70 -3.62 1.48
C TYR A 152 -9.55 -4.18 0.66
N ALA A 153 -8.34 -3.78 0.96
CA ALA A 153 -7.15 -4.37 0.39
C ALA A 153 -6.31 -5.00 1.49
N GLY A 154 -5.73 -6.14 1.20
CA GLY A 154 -4.75 -6.80 2.04
C GLY A 154 -3.55 -7.23 1.22
N ILE A 155 -2.42 -7.45 1.88
CA ILE A 155 -1.20 -7.96 1.26
C ILE A 155 -0.82 -9.22 2.00
N SER A 156 -0.72 -10.35 1.28
CA SER A 156 -0.21 -11.61 1.82
C SER A 156 1.28 -11.71 1.52
N GLU A 157 2.06 -12.01 2.54
CA GLU A 157 3.51 -12.23 2.44
C GLU A 157 3.87 -13.73 2.33
N GLU A 158 2.88 -14.61 2.40
CA GLU A 158 3.10 -16.06 2.31
C GLU A 158 3.57 -16.52 0.93
N THR A 159 3.45 -15.65 -0.06
CA THR A 159 3.90 -15.91 -1.43
C THR A 159 5.02 -14.96 -1.83
N SER A 160 5.95 -15.44 -2.69
CA SER A 160 6.98 -14.60 -3.29
C SER A 160 6.78 -14.56 -4.82
N PRO A 161 6.53 -13.39 -5.43
CA PRO A 161 6.29 -12.08 -4.81
C PRO A 161 4.98 -12.04 -3.98
N ALA A 162 4.92 -11.11 -3.02
CA ALA A 162 3.73 -10.91 -2.20
C ALA A 162 2.47 -10.72 -3.03
N SER A 163 1.39 -11.39 -2.65
CA SER A 163 0.09 -11.24 -3.32
C SER A 163 -0.66 -10.05 -2.78
N VAL A 164 -1.31 -9.32 -3.67
CA VAL A 164 -2.26 -8.28 -3.31
C VAL A 164 -3.65 -8.88 -3.36
N VAL A 165 -4.32 -8.87 -2.23
CA VAL A 165 -5.69 -9.37 -2.09
C VAL A 165 -6.61 -8.17 -1.97
N LEU A 166 -7.57 -8.05 -2.86
CA LEU A 166 -8.66 -7.11 -2.76
C LEU A 166 -9.89 -7.84 -2.24
N LEU A 167 -10.27 -7.54 -1.02
CA LEU A 167 -11.55 -8.00 -0.49
C LEU A 167 -12.61 -6.96 -0.84
N MET A 168 -13.58 -7.37 -1.60
CA MET A 168 -14.68 -6.54 -2.04
C MET A 168 -15.91 -6.90 -1.23
N ILE A 169 -16.39 -5.95 -0.42
CA ILE A 169 -17.64 -6.11 0.32
C ILE A 169 -18.73 -5.30 -0.37
N ASP A 170 -19.26 -5.82 -1.47
CA ASP A 170 -20.66 -5.60 -1.82
C ASP A 170 -21.40 -6.91 -1.52
N ARG A 171 -22.13 -6.93 -0.39
CA ARG A 171 -22.88 -8.09 0.07
C ARG A 171 -22.08 -9.40 0.16
N GLY A 172 -20.78 -9.32 0.36
CA GLY A 172 -19.92 -10.47 0.69
C GLY A 172 -19.67 -11.46 -0.45
N ARG A 173 -19.69 -11.07 -1.72
CA ARG A 173 -19.81 -12.04 -2.81
C ARG A 173 -18.58 -12.36 -3.64
N ALA A 174 -17.49 -11.58 -3.57
CA ALA A 174 -16.29 -11.96 -4.30
C ALA A 174 -15.01 -11.41 -3.69
N ILE A 175 -13.98 -12.22 -3.69
CA ILE A 175 -12.60 -11.83 -3.41
C ILE A 175 -11.85 -11.93 -4.73
N VAL A 176 -11.09 -10.90 -5.07
CA VAL A 176 -10.14 -10.95 -6.17
C VAL A 176 -8.73 -10.76 -5.65
N TYR A 177 -7.77 -11.45 -6.25
CA TYR A 177 -6.37 -11.31 -5.89
C TYR A 177 -5.47 -11.34 -7.12
N ALA A 178 -4.31 -10.74 -7.01
CA ALA A 178 -3.26 -10.78 -8.03
C ALA A 178 -1.88 -10.60 -7.40
N LYS A 179 -0.85 -11.03 -8.10
CA LYS A 179 0.56 -10.75 -7.81
C LYS A 179 1.10 -9.71 -8.79
N PRO A 180 2.15 -8.98 -8.43
CA PRO A 180 2.89 -8.18 -9.39
C PRO A 180 3.40 -9.06 -10.54
N GLY A 181 3.12 -8.61 -11.76
CA GLY A 181 3.47 -9.35 -12.99
C GLY A 181 2.38 -10.28 -13.52
N ASP A 182 1.34 -10.55 -12.76
CA ASP A 182 0.18 -11.29 -13.28
C ASP A 182 -0.49 -10.49 -14.42
N GLN A 183 -1.04 -11.21 -15.38
CA GLN A 183 -1.75 -10.62 -16.51
C GLN A 183 -3.24 -10.36 -16.17
N ARG A 184 -3.79 -11.08 -15.20
CA ARG A 184 -5.21 -11.05 -14.85
C ARG A 184 -5.40 -11.19 -13.34
N TRP A 185 -6.53 -10.66 -12.86
CA TRP A 185 -7.02 -10.91 -11.52
C TRP A 185 -7.64 -12.30 -11.43
N ALA A 186 -7.33 -13.03 -10.39
CA ALA A 186 -8.03 -14.26 -10.01
C ALA A 186 -9.22 -13.91 -9.12
N VAL A 187 -10.29 -14.68 -9.24
CA VAL A 187 -11.50 -14.56 -8.42
C VAL A 187 -11.62 -15.79 -7.54
N VAL A 188 -11.77 -15.59 -6.23
CA VAL A 188 -12.12 -16.66 -5.29
C VAL A 188 -13.66 -16.77 -5.28
N GLU A 189 -14.18 -17.93 -5.61
CA GLU A 189 -15.62 -18.15 -5.65
C GLU A 189 -16.20 -18.33 -4.25
N HIS A 190 -17.48 -17.96 -4.10
CA HIS A 190 -18.17 -17.96 -2.81
C HIS A 190 -18.30 -19.36 -2.19
N ASP A 191 -18.29 -20.43 -3.00
CA ASP A 191 -18.38 -21.80 -2.50
C ASP A 191 -17.13 -22.26 -1.74
N GLU A 192 -15.99 -21.59 -2.00
CA GLU A 192 -14.71 -21.82 -1.30
C GLU A 192 -14.58 -21.00 -0.01
N ILE A 193 -15.31 -19.89 0.10
CA ILE A 193 -15.31 -19.02 1.27
C ILE A 193 -16.34 -19.50 2.29
N GLY A 194 -16.54 -20.75 2.51
CA GLY A 194 -17.45 -21.36 3.46
C GLY A 194 -18.58 -20.40 3.92
N ARG A 195 -19.83 -20.73 3.75
CA ARG A 195 -20.95 -19.90 4.22
C ARG A 195 -20.65 -19.42 5.63
N PRO A 196 -20.65 -18.10 5.93
CA PRO A 196 -20.65 -17.68 7.32
C PRO A 196 -21.88 -18.32 7.92
N ASN A 197 -21.66 -19.29 8.83
CA ASN A 197 -22.74 -19.87 9.63
C ASN A 197 -23.53 -18.68 10.18
N SER A 198 -24.82 -18.65 9.85
CA SER A 198 -25.80 -17.75 10.37
C SER A 198 -25.46 -17.39 11.83
N TYR A 199 -25.21 -16.09 12.08
CA TYR A 199 -25.31 -15.42 13.34
C TYR A 199 -24.98 -16.27 14.59
N ALA A 200 -23.71 -16.46 14.88
CA ALA A 200 -23.29 -16.73 16.24
C ALA A 200 -23.53 -15.43 17.02
N SER A 201 -24.70 -15.36 17.66
CA SER A 201 -25.03 -14.33 18.64
C SER A 201 -24.00 -14.40 19.76
N TYR A 202 -23.06 -13.46 19.77
CA TYR A 202 -22.24 -13.21 20.96
C TYR A 202 -23.16 -12.64 22.04
N ARG A 203 -23.76 -13.52 22.86
CA ARG A 203 -24.25 -13.13 24.18
C ARG A 203 -23.02 -12.81 25.03
N LEU A 204 -22.80 -11.54 25.28
CA LEU A 204 -22.02 -11.11 26.41
C LEU A 204 -22.79 -11.53 27.66
N SER A 205 -22.34 -12.59 28.33
CA SER A 205 -22.78 -12.90 29.70
C SER A 205 -22.09 -11.98 30.64
N SER A 206 -22.90 -11.25 31.39
CA SER A 206 -22.62 -10.43 32.55
C SER A 206 -21.67 -11.05 33.56
#